data_a2c3ca2179e9862e93c0bb30270e72ff
#
_entry.id   a2c3ca2179e9862e93c0bb30270e72ff
#
_cell.length_a   1.000
_cell.length_b   1.000
_cell.length_c   1.000
_cell.angle_alpha   90.00
_cell.angle_beta   90.00
_cell.angle_gamma   90.00
#
_symmetry.space_group_name_H-M   'P 1'
#
loop_
_entity.id
_entity.type
_entity.pdbx_description
1 polymer ?
#
loop_
_entity_poly.entity_id
_entity_poly.type
_entity_poly.pdbx_seq_one_letter_code
_entity_poly.pdbx_strand_id
1 'polypeptide(L)'
;LCTDMEVQTGAGSLNHPAYMTELVMKMALIAMKKARSLGLRTHFYDKLASAAGGAAGSSYFGTRNSLSFLVETPGQLHMGMNFMERRVIAQFVLASSVIDYTVANAKEVVDTVRASRETVAANGPVYDENDLIVLEHEKIETGTFTTPLLNVITGEVVDPDCTIAYRENTEAKYARPRATAYLIPMGLENEEQILQTAKNHAIGYYQLPAGSSVLVRRYTEINEQTGLTGEEEVCFEKGVWVFPNTVPSTILNVIMEPDFNKVSGRKMTLLSMGLIEADEAGRLPLFRYCHDLENGKVPLEA
;
A
#
# COMPACT_ATOMS: atom_id res chain seq x y z
N LEU A 1 6.23 -26.05 -6.03
CA LEU A 1 5.27 -25.84 -4.94
C LEU A 1 3.97 -26.54 -5.25
N CYS A 2 3.39 -27.19 -4.25
CA CYS A 2 2.20 -28.02 -4.42
C CYS A 2 0.99 -27.43 -3.74
N THR A 3 0.89 -26.15 -3.74
CA THR A 3 -0.31 -25.46 -3.28
C THR A 3 -1.25 -25.26 -4.44
N ASP A 4 -2.51 -25.47 -4.18
CA ASP A 4 -3.59 -25.22 -5.14
C ASP A 4 -4.04 -23.77 -5.07
N MET A 5 -3.79 -23.11 -3.92
CA MET A 5 -4.18 -21.73 -3.66
C MET A 5 -3.22 -21.07 -2.69
N GLU A 6 -2.65 -19.96 -3.10
CA GLU A 6 -1.89 -19.05 -2.26
C GLU A 6 -2.70 -17.77 -2.05
N VAL A 7 -2.81 -17.33 -0.80
CA VAL A 7 -3.58 -16.13 -0.45
C VAL A 7 -2.64 -15.08 0.14
N GLN A 8 -2.67 -13.89 -0.44
CA GLN A 8 -2.10 -12.71 0.18
C GLN A 8 -3.23 -11.76 0.53
N THR A 9 -3.27 -11.29 1.76
CA THR A 9 -4.11 -10.19 2.14
C THR A 9 -3.50 -8.91 1.57
N GLY A 10 -4.12 -8.35 0.54
CA GLY A 10 -3.57 -7.20 -0.20
C GLY A 10 -3.47 -5.93 0.65
N ALA A 11 -4.20 -5.90 1.74
CA ALA A 11 -4.08 -4.91 2.78
C ALA A 11 -2.92 -5.20 3.75
N GLY A 12 -1.99 -6.07 3.44
CA GLY A 12 -0.77 -6.26 4.25
C GLY A 12 0.01 -4.96 4.47
N SER A 13 -0.63 -3.85 4.20
CA SER A 13 -0.19 -2.51 4.48
C SER A 13 -0.29 -2.24 5.97
N LEU A 14 0.87 -2.07 6.60
CA LEU A 14 0.98 -1.60 7.98
C LEU A 14 0.47 -0.14 8.14
N ASN A 15 -0.01 0.47 7.06
CA ASN A 15 -0.60 1.81 7.04
C ASN A 15 -2.11 1.82 7.27
N HIS A 16 -2.71 0.66 7.53
CA HIS A 16 -4.12 0.56 7.91
C HIS A 16 -4.26 0.35 9.42
N PRO A 17 -5.39 0.76 10.01
CA PRO A 17 -5.72 0.33 11.36
C PRO A 17 -5.71 -1.21 11.49
N ALA A 18 -5.20 -1.73 12.60
CA ALA A 18 -5.00 -3.16 12.82
C ALA A 18 -6.27 -4.00 12.58
N TYR A 19 -7.44 -3.51 12.97
CA TYR A 19 -8.71 -4.19 12.79
C TYR A 19 -9.11 -4.43 11.32
N MET A 20 -8.58 -3.63 10.38
CA MET A 20 -8.75 -3.89 8.95
C MET A 20 -7.97 -5.13 8.52
N THR A 21 -6.72 -5.23 8.96
CA THR A 21 -5.88 -6.40 8.70
C THR A 21 -6.46 -7.65 9.35
N GLU A 22 -6.96 -7.55 10.57
CA GLU A 22 -7.63 -8.64 11.29
C GLU A 22 -8.86 -9.17 10.53
N LEU A 23 -9.72 -8.27 10.02
CA LEU A 23 -10.89 -8.66 9.26
C LEU A 23 -10.52 -9.36 7.95
N VAL A 24 -9.56 -8.80 7.19
CA VAL A 24 -9.09 -9.42 5.94
C VAL A 24 -8.49 -10.79 6.21
N MET A 25 -7.67 -10.92 7.26
CA MET A 25 -7.08 -12.19 7.66
C MET A 25 -8.14 -13.22 8.07
N LYS A 26 -9.15 -12.81 8.85
CA LYS A 26 -10.29 -13.66 9.23
C LYS A 26 -11.01 -14.22 8.00
N MET A 27 -11.30 -13.37 7.02
CA MET A 27 -11.95 -13.77 5.77
C MET A 27 -11.08 -14.73 4.95
N ALA A 28 -9.78 -14.47 4.84
CA ALA A 28 -8.82 -15.34 4.17
C ALA A 28 -8.77 -16.73 4.81
N LEU A 29 -8.66 -16.80 6.13
CA LEU A 29 -8.62 -18.07 6.86
C LEU A 29 -9.91 -18.90 6.69
N ILE A 30 -11.09 -18.26 6.66
CA ILE A 30 -12.35 -18.94 6.39
C ILE A 30 -12.36 -19.55 4.98
N ALA A 31 -11.92 -18.78 3.98
CA ALA A 31 -11.84 -19.26 2.61
C ALA A 31 -10.83 -20.41 2.45
N MET A 32 -9.66 -20.29 3.07
CA MET A 32 -8.65 -21.35 3.08
C MET A 32 -9.15 -22.63 3.78
N LYS A 33 -9.88 -22.49 4.89
CA LYS A 33 -10.50 -23.63 5.58
C LYS A 33 -11.52 -24.35 4.69
N LYS A 34 -12.38 -23.58 3.99
CA LYS A 34 -13.35 -24.14 3.02
C LYS A 34 -12.64 -24.84 1.87
N ALA A 35 -11.57 -24.25 1.31
CA ALA A 35 -10.77 -24.86 0.26
C ALA A 35 -10.15 -26.21 0.73
N ARG A 36 -9.59 -26.25 1.93
CA ARG A 36 -9.03 -27.48 2.51
C ARG A 36 -10.08 -28.58 2.71
N SER A 37 -11.32 -28.23 3.07
CA SER A 37 -12.41 -29.21 3.20
C SER A 37 -12.81 -29.85 1.86
N LEU A 38 -12.44 -29.22 0.74
CA LEU A 38 -12.60 -29.75 -0.62
C LEU A 38 -11.33 -30.46 -1.13
N GLY A 39 -10.34 -30.70 -0.26
CA GLY A 39 -9.09 -31.36 -0.62
C GLY A 39 -8.11 -30.45 -1.39
N LEU A 40 -8.29 -29.13 -1.35
CA LEU A 40 -7.33 -28.19 -1.90
C LEU A 40 -6.25 -27.85 -0.87
N ARG A 41 -5.02 -27.76 -1.31
CA ARG A 41 -3.89 -27.33 -0.49
C ARG A 41 -3.74 -25.83 -0.56
N THR A 42 -3.70 -25.19 0.59
CA THR A 42 -3.68 -23.74 0.69
C THR A 42 -2.61 -23.26 1.65
N HIS A 43 -1.97 -22.15 1.33
CA HIS A 43 -1.13 -21.44 2.26
C HIS A 43 -1.12 -19.92 1.97
N PHE A 44 -0.46 -19.15 2.81
CA PHE A 44 -0.23 -17.73 2.54
C PHE A 44 0.89 -17.56 1.51
N TYR A 45 0.76 -16.50 0.71
CA TYR A 45 1.71 -16.15 -0.33
C TYR A 45 3.12 -15.94 0.24
N ASP A 46 4.09 -16.68 -0.28
CA ASP A 46 5.41 -16.87 0.34
C ASP A 46 6.51 -15.89 -0.14
N LYS A 47 6.22 -14.93 -1.02
CA LYS A 47 7.25 -13.98 -1.45
C LYS A 47 7.67 -13.08 -0.31
N LEU A 48 9.00 -13.01 -0.05
CA LEU A 48 9.64 -12.22 0.98
C LEU A 48 9.35 -10.72 0.87
N ALA A 49 9.31 -10.18 -0.34
CA ALA A 49 9.00 -8.81 -0.58
C ALA A 49 7.54 -8.67 -0.99
N SER A 50 6.69 -8.39 -0.03
CA SER A 50 5.39 -7.84 -0.33
C SER A 50 5.59 -6.36 -0.59
N ALA A 51 5.52 -5.96 -1.85
CA ALA A 51 5.56 -4.57 -2.19
C ALA A 51 4.39 -3.84 -1.49
N ALA A 52 4.70 -2.91 -0.59
CA ALA A 52 3.71 -1.99 -0.01
C ALA A 52 2.99 -1.17 -1.10
N GLY A 53 3.48 -1.28 -2.32
CA GLY A 53 3.14 -0.43 -3.43
C GLY A 53 1.83 -0.73 -4.09
N GLY A 54 1.03 0.30 -4.25
CA GLY A 54 -0.23 0.32 -4.94
C GLY A 54 -0.23 -0.03 -6.44
N ALA A 55 0.88 -0.50 -7.00
CA ALA A 55 0.99 -0.80 -8.44
C ALA A 55 0.36 -2.13 -8.87
N ALA A 56 0.09 -3.04 -7.94
CA ALA A 56 -0.74 -4.21 -8.19
C ALA A 56 -2.18 -3.89 -7.76
N GLY A 57 -3.17 -4.39 -8.48
CA GLY A 57 -4.58 -4.10 -8.18
C GLY A 57 -4.95 -4.37 -6.71
N SER A 58 -4.55 -5.50 -6.17
CA SER A 58 -4.78 -5.83 -4.75
C SER A 58 -4.15 -4.81 -3.80
N SER A 59 -2.90 -4.43 -4.02
CA SER A 59 -2.22 -3.44 -3.21
C SER A 59 -2.83 -2.05 -3.36
N TYR A 60 -3.23 -1.66 -4.57
CA TYR A 60 -3.91 -0.40 -4.82
C TYR A 60 -5.21 -0.28 -4.03
N PHE A 61 -6.08 -1.30 -4.08
CA PHE A 61 -7.30 -1.30 -3.30
C PHE A 61 -7.02 -1.29 -1.79
N GLY A 62 -5.94 -1.94 -1.34
CA GLY A 62 -5.45 -1.80 0.02
C GLY A 62 -5.12 -0.35 0.38
N THR A 63 -4.32 0.35 -0.44
CA THR A 63 -3.98 1.77 -0.20
C THR A 63 -5.20 2.70 -0.24
N ARG A 64 -6.31 2.26 -0.86
CA ARG A 64 -7.62 2.95 -0.86
C ARG A 64 -8.47 2.64 0.37
N ASN A 65 -7.89 1.98 1.37
CA ASN A 65 -8.56 1.60 2.61
C ASN A 65 -9.81 0.72 2.33
N SER A 66 -9.59 -0.30 1.51
CA SER A 66 -10.58 -1.31 1.14
C SER A 66 -10.07 -2.70 1.52
N LEU A 67 -10.98 -3.62 1.82
CA LEU A 67 -10.63 -5.03 1.98
C LEU A 67 -10.13 -5.57 0.63
N SER A 68 -8.97 -6.17 0.62
CA SER A 68 -8.32 -6.62 -0.60
C SER A 68 -7.59 -7.94 -0.41
N PHE A 69 -7.69 -8.80 -1.43
CA PHE A 69 -7.05 -10.11 -1.48
C PHE A 69 -6.32 -10.29 -2.80
N LEU A 70 -5.16 -10.94 -2.74
CA LEU A 70 -4.55 -11.56 -3.91
C LEU A 70 -4.64 -13.07 -3.74
N VAL A 71 -5.10 -13.74 -4.78
CA VAL A 71 -5.18 -15.21 -4.81
C VAL A 71 -4.44 -15.71 -6.03
N GLU A 72 -3.45 -16.50 -5.79
CA GLU A 72 -2.71 -17.16 -6.86
C GLU A 72 -3.00 -18.66 -6.87
N THR A 73 -3.09 -19.18 -8.07
CA THR A 73 -3.14 -20.63 -8.36
C THR A 73 -1.99 -20.95 -9.30
N PRO A 74 -1.51 -22.22 -9.36
CA PRO A 74 -0.40 -22.58 -10.23
C PRO A 74 -0.58 -22.11 -11.66
N GLY A 75 0.43 -21.40 -12.19
CA GLY A 75 0.33 -20.67 -13.46
C GLY A 75 0.31 -21.55 -14.70
N GLN A 76 -0.25 -21.04 -15.79
CA GLN A 76 -0.32 -21.74 -17.09
C GLN A 76 1.07 -22.00 -17.71
N LEU A 77 2.04 -21.13 -17.45
CA LEU A 77 3.39 -21.26 -18.01
C LEU A 77 4.09 -22.55 -17.60
N HIS A 78 3.72 -23.11 -16.43
CA HIS A 78 4.36 -24.29 -15.88
C HIS A 78 3.50 -25.56 -15.98
N MET A 79 2.18 -25.39 -16.09
CA MET A 79 1.23 -26.52 -16.01
C MET A 79 0.31 -26.63 -17.24
N GLY A 80 0.33 -25.68 -18.15
CA GLY A 80 -0.57 -25.65 -19.29
C GLY A 80 -2.05 -25.81 -18.88
N MET A 81 -2.74 -26.77 -19.48
CA MET A 81 -4.12 -27.12 -19.15
C MET A 81 -4.23 -28.08 -17.97
N ASN A 82 -3.11 -28.60 -17.47
CA ASN A 82 -3.13 -29.53 -16.37
C ASN A 82 -3.74 -28.89 -15.11
N PHE A 83 -4.55 -29.66 -14.41
CA PHE A 83 -5.23 -29.21 -13.20
C PHE A 83 -6.11 -27.97 -13.36
N MET A 84 -6.55 -27.63 -14.60
CA MET A 84 -7.37 -26.42 -14.84
C MET A 84 -8.62 -26.42 -13.96
N GLU A 85 -9.37 -27.51 -13.90
CA GLU A 85 -10.56 -27.63 -13.07
C GLU A 85 -10.24 -27.31 -11.60
N ARG A 86 -9.18 -27.89 -11.07
CA ARG A 86 -8.73 -27.67 -9.70
C ARG A 86 -8.37 -26.19 -9.44
N ARG A 87 -7.71 -25.54 -10.39
CA ARG A 87 -7.37 -24.11 -10.33
C ARG A 87 -8.61 -23.22 -10.35
N VAL A 88 -9.57 -23.52 -11.22
CA VAL A 88 -10.85 -22.80 -11.29
C VAL A 88 -11.64 -22.97 -9.99
N ILE A 89 -11.70 -24.19 -9.44
CA ILE A 89 -12.36 -24.45 -8.17
C ILE A 89 -11.68 -23.65 -7.04
N ALA A 90 -10.37 -23.59 -6.99
CA ALA A 90 -9.64 -22.83 -5.97
C ALA A 90 -10.01 -21.32 -5.99
N GLN A 91 -10.01 -20.70 -7.17
CA GLN A 91 -10.42 -19.30 -7.34
C GLN A 91 -11.90 -19.09 -6.96
N PHE A 92 -12.78 -19.99 -7.42
CA PHE A 92 -14.20 -19.92 -7.13
C PHE A 92 -14.50 -20.05 -5.62
N VAL A 93 -13.80 -20.96 -4.94
CA VAL A 93 -13.98 -21.19 -3.49
C VAL A 93 -13.59 -19.94 -2.70
N LEU A 94 -12.51 -19.26 -3.08
CA LEU A 94 -12.15 -18.02 -2.38
C LEU A 94 -13.17 -16.92 -2.66
N ALA A 95 -13.48 -16.65 -3.93
CA ALA A 95 -14.42 -15.60 -4.30
C ALA A 95 -15.79 -15.82 -3.62
N SER A 96 -16.34 -17.04 -3.69
CA SER A 96 -17.63 -17.37 -3.05
C SER A 96 -17.56 -17.24 -1.53
N SER A 97 -16.45 -17.66 -0.89
CA SER A 97 -16.30 -17.56 0.57
C SER A 97 -16.25 -16.11 1.05
N VAL A 98 -15.57 -15.23 0.31
CA VAL A 98 -15.52 -13.79 0.61
C VAL A 98 -16.90 -13.15 0.44
N ILE A 99 -17.62 -13.50 -0.62
CA ILE A 99 -19.00 -13.02 -0.85
C ILE A 99 -19.94 -13.53 0.26
N ASP A 100 -19.95 -14.83 0.53
CA ASP A 100 -20.79 -15.45 1.56
C ASP A 100 -20.56 -14.81 2.93
N TYR A 101 -19.28 -14.60 3.29
CA TYR A 101 -18.93 -13.93 4.54
C TYR A 101 -19.44 -12.48 4.56
N THR A 102 -19.21 -11.73 3.48
CA THR A 102 -19.63 -10.33 3.38
C THR A 102 -21.15 -10.19 3.49
N VAL A 103 -21.90 -11.07 2.84
CA VAL A 103 -23.37 -11.07 2.93
C VAL A 103 -23.85 -11.41 4.34
N ALA A 104 -23.29 -12.47 4.93
CA ALA A 104 -23.67 -12.90 6.29
C ALA A 104 -23.28 -11.91 7.39
N ASN A 105 -22.22 -11.13 7.18
CA ASN A 105 -21.65 -10.19 8.16
C ASN A 105 -21.60 -8.76 7.62
N ALA A 106 -22.57 -8.36 6.78
CA ALA A 106 -22.54 -7.08 6.05
C ALA A 106 -22.33 -5.87 6.98
N LYS A 107 -22.98 -5.90 8.17
CA LYS A 107 -22.81 -4.81 9.14
C LYS A 107 -21.36 -4.71 9.64
N GLU A 108 -20.75 -5.82 10.05
CA GLU A 108 -19.35 -5.86 10.50
C GLU A 108 -18.42 -5.31 9.40
N VAL A 109 -18.56 -5.80 8.18
CA VAL A 109 -17.72 -5.40 7.04
C VAL A 109 -17.85 -3.90 6.74
N VAL A 110 -19.08 -3.40 6.64
CA VAL A 110 -19.32 -1.98 6.32
C VAL A 110 -18.84 -1.07 7.44
N ASP A 111 -19.12 -1.41 8.71
CA ASP A 111 -18.74 -0.59 9.85
C ASP A 111 -17.22 -0.57 10.03
N THR A 112 -16.54 -1.70 9.84
CA THR A 112 -15.07 -1.78 9.90
C THR A 112 -14.42 -0.89 8.84
N VAL A 113 -14.86 -0.98 7.58
CA VAL A 113 -14.32 -0.16 6.49
C VAL A 113 -14.61 1.33 6.72
N ARG A 114 -15.82 1.66 7.17
CA ARG A 114 -16.21 3.04 7.49
C ARG A 114 -15.35 3.60 8.61
N ALA A 115 -15.25 2.89 9.74
CA ALA A 115 -14.43 3.31 10.89
C ALA A 115 -12.97 3.51 10.49
N SER A 116 -12.40 2.62 9.67
CA SER A 116 -11.03 2.76 9.18
C SER A 116 -10.84 4.04 8.35
N ARG A 117 -11.77 4.34 7.45
CA ARG A 117 -11.74 5.55 6.62
C ARG A 117 -11.89 6.82 7.45
N GLU A 118 -12.79 6.82 8.42
CA GLU A 118 -13.01 7.94 9.35
C GLU A 118 -11.77 8.16 10.21
N THR A 119 -11.15 7.11 10.76
CA THR A 119 -9.92 7.20 11.55
C THR A 119 -8.78 7.79 10.73
N VAL A 120 -8.54 7.28 9.51
CA VAL A 120 -7.45 7.77 8.65
C VAL A 120 -7.67 9.23 8.27
N ALA A 121 -8.91 9.62 7.93
CA ALA A 121 -9.22 11.00 7.59
C ALA A 121 -9.14 11.96 8.77
N ALA A 122 -9.51 11.51 9.97
CA ALA A 122 -9.45 12.32 11.20
C ALA A 122 -8.02 12.55 11.68
N ASN A 123 -7.17 11.53 11.58
CA ASN A 123 -5.77 11.64 11.99
C ASN A 123 -4.93 12.44 10.97
N GLY A 124 -5.34 12.46 9.70
CA GLY A 124 -4.58 13.10 8.61
C GLY A 124 -4.16 14.54 8.86
N PRO A 125 -5.04 15.42 9.34
CA PRO A 125 -4.73 16.84 9.61
C PRO A 125 -3.95 17.08 10.91
N VAL A 126 -3.78 16.08 11.77
CA VAL A 126 -3.09 16.21 13.06
C VAL A 126 -1.68 15.64 12.95
N TYR A 127 -0.67 16.42 13.33
CA TYR A 127 0.71 15.96 13.33
C TYR A 127 1.04 15.20 14.61
N ASP A 128 1.51 13.97 14.44
CA ASP A 128 2.06 13.16 15.52
C ASP A 128 3.32 12.48 14.99
N GLU A 129 4.45 12.70 15.66
CA GLU A 129 5.72 12.07 15.29
C GLU A 129 5.72 10.54 15.44
N ASN A 130 4.78 9.99 16.19
CA ASN A 130 4.59 8.56 16.39
C ASN A 130 3.59 7.95 15.37
N ASP A 131 2.85 8.76 14.64
CA ASP A 131 1.99 8.30 13.55
C ASP A 131 2.82 8.13 12.28
N LEU A 132 3.29 6.90 12.08
CA LEU A 132 4.24 6.59 11.02
C LEU A 132 3.54 6.14 9.73
N ILE A 133 4.04 6.64 8.61
CA ILE A 133 3.78 6.04 7.31
C ILE A 133 4.88 5.03 6.99
N VAL A 134 4.50 3.77 6.83
CA VAL A 134 5.42 2.69 6.43
C VAL A 134 5.65 2.77 4.93
N LEU A 135 6.88 2.99 4.53
CA LEU A 135 7.31 3.15 3.15
C LEU A 135 7.81 1.85 2.55
N GLU A 136 8.40 0.99 3.36
CA GLU A 136 8.85 -0.34 3.01
C GLU A 136 8.54 -1.31 4.14
N HIS A 137 8.08 -2.49 3.80
CA HIS A 137 7.86 -3.57 4.75
C HIS A 137 8.39 -4.89 4.21
N GLU A 138 8.62 -5.85 5.09
CA GLU A 138 9.01 -7.20 4.73
C GLU A 138 8.18 -8.24 5.48
N LYS A 139 8.07 -9.42 4.87
CA LYS A 139 7.45 -10.56 5.52
C LYS A 139 8.47 -11.23 6.43
N ILE A 140 8.05 -11.50 7.65
CA ILE A 140 8.86 -12.21 8.64
C ILE A 140 8.51 -13.70 8.67
N GLU A 141 9.53 -14.53 8.88
CA GLU A 141 9.35 -15.95 9.07
C GLU A 141 8.82 -16.22 10.48
N THR A 142 7.61 -16.78 10.53
CA THR A 142 6.93 -17.12 11.79
C THR A 142 6.93 -18.60 12.12
N GLY A 143 7.48 -19.41 11.22
CA GLY A 143 7.57 -20.85 11.37
C GLY A 143 7.82 -21.56 10.05
N THR A 144 7.62 -22.85 10.06
CA THR A 144 7.71 -23.71 8.87
C THR A 144 6.49 -24.60 8.76
N PHE A 145 6.20 -25.05 7.55
CA PHE A 145 5.20 -26.09 7.31
C PHE A 145 5.71 -27.10 6.27
N THR A 146 5.24 -28.31 6.36
CA THR A 146 5.61 -29.38 5.43
C THR A 146 4.55 -29.54 4.36
N THR A 147 4.96 -29.61 3.11
CA THR A 147 4.09 -29.85 1.97
C THR A 147 4.83 -30.66 0.92
N PRO A 148 4.17 -31.62 0.24
CA PRO A 148 4.84 -32.39 -0.80
C PRO A 148 5.19 -31.48 -2.01
N LEU A 149 6.38 -31.69 -2.57
CA LEU A 149 6.75 -31.14 -3.88
C LEU A 149 6.28 -32.08 -4.98
N LEU A 150 5.62 -31.52 -6.00
CA LEU A 150 5.26 -32.25 -7.20
C LEU A 150 6.09 -31.78 -8.40
N ASN A 151 6.40 -32.71 -9.27
CA ASN A 151 6.80 -32.37 -10.62
C ASN A 151 5.59 -31.78 -11.35
N VAL A 152 5.69 -30.56 -11.80
CA VAL A 152 4.56 -29.83 -12.42
C VAL A 152 4.16 -30.40 -13.79
N ILE A 153 5.04 -31.19 -14.44
CA ILE A 153 4.79 -31.81 -15.73
C ILE A 153 4.15 -33.20 -15.54
N THR A 154 4.72 -34.02 -14.68
CA THR A 154 4.26 -35.42 -14.49
C THR A 154 3.20 -35.54 -13.38
N GLY A 155 3.14 -34.62 -12.45
CA GLY A 155 2.29 -34.71 -11.27
C GLY A 155 2.81 -35.65 -10.16
N GLU A 156 4.00 -36.23 -10.37
CA GLU A 156 4.61 -37.12 -9.39
C GLU A 156 5.15 -36.37 -8.18
N VAL A 157 5.03 -36.96 -7.01
CA VAL A 157 5.64 -36.42 -5.79
C VAL A 157 7.15 -36.64 -5.86
N VAL A 158 7.93 -35.60 -5.88
CA VAL A 158 9.41 -35.62 -5.91
C VAL A 158 10.01 -35.47 -4.52
N ASP A 159 9.31 -34.85 -3.61
CA ASP A 159 9.66 -34.74 -2.20
C ASP A 159 8.38 -34.66 -1.38
N PRO A 160 8.04 -35.71 -0.62
CA PRO A 160 6.81 -35.73 0.18
C PRO A 160 6.88 -34.86 1.42
N ASP A 161 8.06 -34.55 1.93
CA ASP A 161 8.30 -33.90 3.20
C ASP A 161 9.04 -32.55 3.06
N CYS A 162 8.89 -31.88 1.91
CA CYS A 162 9.51 -30.59 1.69
C CYS A 162 9.01 -29.57 2.73
N THR A 163 9.96 -29.01 3.46
CA THR A 163 9.67 -27.99 4.47
C THR A 163 9.92 -26.61 3.88
N ILE A 164 8.92 -25.75 3.98
CA ILE A 164 8.98 -24.34 3.52
C ILE A 164 8.68 -23.38 4.67
N ALA A 165 9.26 -22.19 4.58
CA ALA A 165 9.04 -21.14 5.55
C ALA A 165 7.60 -20.64 5.54
N TYR A 166 7.04 -20.39 6.72
CA TYR A 166 5.72 -19.81 6.91
C TYR A 166 5.85 -18.32 7.21
N ARG A 167 5.28 -17.48 6.35
CA ARG A 167 5.43 -16.03 6.40
C ARG A 167 4.08 -15.35 6.25
N GLU A 168 3.28 -15.37 7.31
CA GLU A 168 1.96 -14.72 7.33
C GLU A 168 2.03 -13.26 7.80
N ASN A 169 3.02 -12.92 8.60
CA ASN A 169 3.17 -11.60 9.20
C ASN A 169 4.13 -10.71 8.40
N THR A 170 3.94 -9.41 8.57
CA THR A 170 4.80 -8.37 8.00
C THR A 170 5.22 -7.39 9.09
N GLU A 171 6.39 -6.81 8.95
CA GLU A 171 6.86 -5.72 9.80
C GLU A 171 7.42 -4.56 8.96
N ALA A 172 7.48 -3.38 9.58
CA ALA A 172 8.01 -2.20 8.94
C ALA A 172 9.54 -2.31 8.84
N LYS A 173 10.07 -2.16 7.63
CA LYS A 173 11.50 -2.06 7.38
C LYS A 173 11.96 -0.61 7.32
N TYR A 174 11.14 0.25 6.73
CA TYR A 174 11.38 1.68 6.69
C TYR A 174 10.06 2.44 6.86
N ALA A 175 10.06 3.41 7.76
CA ALA A 175 8.92 4.26 8.07
C ALA A 175 9.39 5.67 8.46
N ARG A 176 8.49 6.64 8.36
CA ARG A 176 8.72 8.01 8.85
C ARG A 176 7.43 8.62 9.39
N PRO A 177 7.48 9.65 10.25
CA PRO A 177 6.28 10.37 10.69
C PRO A 177 5.46 10.81 9.48
N ARG A 178 4.14 10.70 9.55
CA ARG A 178 3.24 11.07 8.46
C ARG A 178 3.12 12.60 8.36
N ALA A 179 3.24 13.16 7.14
CA ALA A 179 2.99 14.57 6.89
C ALA A 179 1.49 14.87 6.96
N THR A 180 1.11 16.05 7.44
CA THR A 180 -0.27 16.52 7.41
C THR A 180 -0.65 17.14 6.07
N ALA A 181 0.35 17.64 5.32
CA ALA A 181 0.18 18.03 3.94
C ALA A 181 1.49 17.90 3.15
N TYR A 182 1.35 17.84 1.83
CA TYR A 182 2.46 17.97 0.89
C TYR A 182 2.30 19.22 0.06
N LEU A 183 3.42 19.89 -0.24
CA LEU A 183 3.42 21.12 -1.00
C LEU A 183 4.29 20.96 -2.25
N ILE A 184 3.80 21.49 -3.37
CA ILE A 184 4.51 21.47 -4.66
C ILE A 184 4.47 22.87 -5.24
N PRO A 185 5.63 23.52 -5.52
CA PRO A 185 5.67 24.85 -6.12
C PRO A 185 4.92 24.89 -7.44
N MET A 186 4.27 26.01 -7.71
CA MET A 186 3.59 26.24 -8.99
C MET A 186 4.60 26.55 -10.10
N GLY A 187 4.21 26.23 -11.33
CA GLY A 187 5.02 26.50 -12.52
C GLY A 187 6.06 25.44 -12.82
N LEU A 188 5.90 24.22 -12.31
CA LEU A 188 6.69 23.07 -12.74
C LEU A 188 6.27 22.64 -14.16
N GLU A 189 7.18 22.07 -14.91
CA GLU A 189 6.93 21.57 -16.28
C GLU A 189 5.78 20.55 -16.33
N ASN A 190 5.72 19.66 -15.36
CA ASN A 190 4.71 18.58 -15.27
C ASN A 190 3.53 18.92 -14.34
N GLU A 191 3.28 20.19 -14.05
CA GLU A 191 2.22 20.62 -13.11
C GLU A 191 0.85 20.05 -13.46
N GLU A 192 0.46 20.09 -14.73
CA GLU A 192 -0.84 19.57 -15.18
C GLU A 192 -0.96 18.07 -14.93
N GLN A 193 0.09 17.28 -15.21
CA GLN A 193 0.11 15.85 -14.98
C GLN A 193 0.08 15.50 -13.48
N ILE A 194 0.72 16.30 -12.63
CA ILE A 194 0.66 16.17 -11.18
C ILE A 194 -0.78 16.36 -10.68
N LEU A 195 -1.42 17.43 -11.12
CA LEU A 195 -2.81 17.73 -10.74
C LEU A 195 -3.79 16.69 -11.30
N GLN A 196 -3.56 16.21 -12.53
CA GLN A 196 -4.36 15.14 -13.11
C GLN A 196 -4.20 13.83 -12.34
N THR A 197 -2.98 13.52 -11.88
CA THR A 197 -2.72 12.36 -11.00
C THR A 197 -3.51 12.48 -9.71
N ALA A 198 -3.49 13.65 -9.07
CA ALA A 198 -4.28 13.88 -7.86
C ALA A 198 -5.79 13.68 -8.11
N LYS A 199 -6.32 14.22 -9.21
CA LYS A 199 -7.74 14.04 -9.61
C LYS A 199 -8.09 12.58 -9.84
N ASN A 200 -7.25 11.83 -10.56
CA ASN A 200 -7.47 10.42 -10.85
C ASN A 200 -7.57 9.57 -9.58
N HIS A 201 -6.89 10.00 -8.52
CA HIS A 201 -6.88 9.33 -7.22
C HIS A 201 -7.83 9.95 -6.18
N ALA A 202 -8.68 10.92 -6.59
CA ALA A 202 -9.59 11.65 -5.73
C ALA A 202 -8.88 12.32 -4.53
N ILE A 203 -7.69 12.86 -4.77
CA ILE A 203 -6.92 13.65 -3.81
C ILE A 203 -7.32 15.11 -3.98
N GLY A 204 -7.84 15.71 -2.91
CA GLY A 204 -8.13 17.15 -2.86
C GLY A 204 -6.85 17.97 -2.80
N TYR A 205 -6.90 19.16 -3.39
CA TYR A 205 -5.82 20.14 -3.31
C TYR A 205 -6.35 21.57 -3.42
N TYR A 206 -5.54 22.51 -2.98
CA TYR A 206 -5.83 23.95 -3.11
C TYR A 206 -4.53 24.73 -3.34
N GLN A 207 -4.65 26.02 -3.62
CA GLN A 207 -3.52 26.92 -3.84
C GLN A 207 -3.29 27.82 -2.63
N LEU A 208 -2.02 28.10 -2.32
CA LEU A 208 -1.62 29.29 -1.62
C LEU A 208 -1.07 30.31 -2.64
N PRO A 209 -1.32 31.60 -2.44
CA PRO A 209 -0.97 32.65 -3.41
C PRO A 209 0.56 32.83 -3.54
N ALA A 210 0.97 33.51 -4.58
CA ALA A 210 2.35 33.93 -4.77
C ALA A 210 2.84 34.76 -3.57
N GLY A 211 4.06 34.51 -3.13
CA GLY A 211 4.68 35.16 -1.97
C GLY A 211 4.31 34.54 -0.62
N SER A 212 3.52 33.46 -0.59
CA SER A 212 3.26 32.75 0.66
C SER A 212 4.52 32.13 1.22
N SER A 213 4.79 32.35 2.51
CA SER A 213 5.84 31.67 3.27
C SER A 213 5.24 30.55 4.12
N VAL A 214 5.86 29.38 4.15
CA VAL A 214 5.42 28.24 4.93
C VAL A 214 6.61 27.54 5.55
N LEU A 215 6.52 27.17 6.82
CA LEU A 215 7.51 26.36 7.52
C LEU A 215 7.36 24.89 7.09
N VAL A 216 8.36 24.34 6.42
CA VAL A 216 8.29 23.02 5.77
C VAL A 216 9.61 22.27 5.88
N ARG A 217 9.58 20.97 5.57
CA ARG A 217 10.76 20.14 5.34
C ARG A 217 10.79 19.76 3.86
N ARG A 218 11.97 19.85 3.24
CA ARG A 218 12.18 19.52 1.84
C ARG A 218 12.75 18.11 1.70
N TYR A 219 12.36 17.42 0.65
CA TYR A 219 13.03 16.18 0.26
C TYR A 219 14.33 16.46 -0.47
N THR A 220 15.35 15.66 -0.12
CA THR A 220 16.65 15.67 -0.78
C THR A 220 17.02 14.26 -1.18
N GLU A 221 17.55 14.07 -2.38
CA GLU A 221 18.15 12.79 -2.76
C GLU A 221 19.54 12.68 -2.13
N ILE A 222 19.73 11.68 -1.26
CA ILE A 222 21.01 11.34 -0.66
C ILE A 222 21.27 9.86 -0.94
N ASN A 223 22.08 9.58 -1.94
CA ASN A 223 22.37 8.21 -2.41
C ASN A 223 21.09 7.45 -2.84
N GLU A 224 20.84 6.30 -2.22
CA GLU A 224 19.70 5.44 -2.57
C GLU A 224 18.42 5.74 -1.77
N GLN A 225 18.48 6.63 -0.78
CA GLN A 225 17.33 7.02 0.05
C GLN A 225 17.09 8.52 -0.05
N THR A 226 15.82 8.92 0.04
CA THR A 226 15.46 10.33 0.10
C THR A 226 15.53 10.83 1.54
N GLY A 227 16.40 11.76 1.81
CA GLY A 227 16.48 12.46 3.09
C GLY A 227 15.48 13.59 3.20
N LEU A 228 15.38 14.16 4.39
CA LEU A 228 14.62 15.39 4.66
C LEU A 228 15.58 16.45 5.22
N THR A 229 15.38 17.70 4.81
CA THR A 229 16.01 18.84 5.47
C THR A 229 15.47 19.01 6.89
N GLY A 230 16.13 19.82 7.71
CA GLY A 230 15.49 20.45 8.86
C GLY A 230 14.27 21.29 8.41
N GLU A 231 13.52 21.78 9.39
CA GLU A 231 12.46 22.74 9.10
C GLU A 231 13.06 24.07 8.60
N GLU A 232 12.52 24.56 7.52
CA GLU A 232 12.89 25.83 6.90
C GLU A 232 11.66 26.60 6.47
N GLU A 233 11.71 27.91 6.64
CA GLU A 233 10.67 28.79 6.10
C GLU A 233 10.94 29.00 4.60
N VAL A 234 10.00 28.59 3.75
CA VAL A 234 10.13 28.69 2.30
C VAL A 234 9.10 29.67 1.76
N CYS A 235 9.58 30.71 1.08
CA CYS A 235 8.74 31.64 0.32
C CYS A 235 8.49 31.07 -1.09
N PHE A 236 7.24 30.85 -1.42
CA PHE A 236 6.80 30.36 -2.74
C PHE A 236 6.46 31.54 -3.67
N GLU A 237 7.45 32.03 -4.40
CA GLU A 237 7.34 33.20 -5.25
C GLU A 237 6.18 33.17 -6.27
N LYS A 238 5.90 32.00 -6.85
CA LYS A 238 4.80 31.78 -7.81
C LYS A 238 3.53 31.21 -7.17
N GLY A 239 3.55 30.96 -5.85
CA GLY A 239 2.53 30.21 -5.14
C GLY A 239 2.83 28.72 -5.09
N VAL A 240 1.97 27.97 -4.40
CA VAL A 240 2.19 26.56 -4.12
C VAL A 240 0.87 25.78 -4.09
N TRP A 241 0.89 24.59 -4.65
CA TRP A 241 -0.17 23.61 -4.52
C TRP A 241 -0.03 22.87 -3.19
N VAL A 242 -1.11 22.83 -2.43
CA VAL A 242 -1.17 22.11 -1.16
C VAL A 242 -2.09 20.91 -1.29
N PHE A 243 -1.59 19.75 -0.90
CA PHE A 243 -2.31 18.47 -0.88
C PHE A 243 -2.48 18.04 0.58
N PRO A 244 -3.59 18.39 1.25
CA PRO A 244 -3.80 18.08 2.65
C PRO A 244 -4.12 16.61 2.83
N ASN A 245 -3.60 16.01 3.91
CA ASN A 245 -3.80 14.60 4.24
C ASN A 245 -5.16 14.36 4.90
N THR A 246 -6.23 14.77 4.22
CA THR A 246 -7.62 14.64 4.66
C THR A 246 -8.37 13.51 3.93
N VAL A 247 -7.66 12.78 3.06
CA VAL A 247 -8.25 11.67 2.31
C VAL A 247 -8.44 10.46 3.21
N PRO A 248 -9.55 9.70 3.06
CA PRO A 248 -9.84 8.53 3.90
C PRO A 248 -9.04 7.29 3.48
N SER A 249 -7.78 7.47 3.10
CA SER A 249 -6.88 6.41 2.61
C SER A 249 -5.44 6.87 2.60
N THR A 250 -4.50 5.95 2.40
CA THR A 250 -3.05 6.25 2.36
C THR A 250 -2.55 6.62 0.96
N ILE A 251 -3.45 6.74 -0.02
CA ILE A 251 -3.06 6.98 -1.43
C ILE A 251 -2.27 8.28 -1.63
N LEU A 252 -2.56 9.33 -0.87
CA LEU A 252 -1.80 10.58 -0.92
C LEU A 252 -0.33 10.31 -0.57
N ASN A 253 -0.09 9.60 0.55
CA ASN A 253 1.26 9.26 0.98
C ASN A 253 1.98 8.37 -0.04
N VAL A 254 1.27 7.41 -0.65
CA VAL A 254 1.84 6.55 -1.71
C VAL A 254 2.37 7.36 -2.88
N ILE A 255 1.66 8.41 -3.28
CA ILE A 255 2.01 9.23 -4.44
C ILE A 255 3.10 10.24 -4.08
N MET A 256 3.03 10.83 -2.89
CA MET A 256 3.89 11.93 -2.49
C MET A 256 5.20 11.49 -1.83
N GLU A 257 5.25 10.32 -1.18
CA GLU A 257 6.47 9.85 -0.54
C GLU A 257 7.45 9.25 -1.58
N PRO A 258 8.58 9.89 -1.86
CA PRO A 258 9.48 9.47 -2.95
C PRO A 258 10.02 8.05 -2.79
N ASP A 259 10.22 7.62 -1.54
CA ASP A 259 10.75 6.29 -1.21
C ASP A 259 9.68 5.21 -1.10
N PHE A 260 8.40 5.55 -1.31
CA PHE A 260 7.35 4.57 -1.18
C PHE A 260 7.57 3.42 -2.17
N ASN A 261 7.82 2.23 -1.63
CA ASN A 261 8.03 1.01 -2.40
C ASN A 261 9.15 1.09 -3.48
N LYS A 262 10.24 1.78 -3.16
CA LYS A 262 11.38 2.00 -4.07
C LYS A 262 11.97 0.68 -4.60
N VAL A 263 11.98 -0.36 -3.77
CA VAL A 263 12.57 -1.68 -4.08
C VAL A 263 11.82 -2.42 -5.18
N SER A 264 10.53 -2.17 -5.37
CA SER A 264 9.72 -2.92 -6.35
C SER A 264 9.95 -2.53 -7.82
N GLY A 265 10.63 -1.40 -8.06
CA GLY A 265 10.81 -0.84 -9.40
C GLY A 265 9.52 -0.39 -10.09
N ARG A 266 8.40 -0.35 -9.37
CA ARG A 266 7.10 0.05 -9.91
C ARG A 266 6.87 1.56 -9.72
N LYS A 267 6.44 2.21 -10.78
CA LYS A 267 6.23 3.67 -10.79
C LYS A 267 4.91 4.04 -10.10
N MET A 268 4.99 4.56 -8.90
CA MET A 268 3.82 4.94 -8.08
C MET A 268 3.91 6.34 -7.50
N THR A 269 5.13 6.82 -7.21
CA THR A 269 5.37 8.13 -6.63
C THR A 269 5.58 9.17 -7.73
N LEU A 270 5.36 10.44 -7.45
CA LEU A 270 5.64 11.52 -8.40
C LEU A 270 7.07 11.45 -8.92
N LEU A 271 8.04 11.13 -8.05
CA LEU A 271 9.44 10.96 -8.43
C LEU A 271 9.62 9.76 -9.37
N SER A 272 9.12 8.59 -9.00
CA SER A 272 9.28 7.37 -9.82
C SER A 272 8.54 7.43 -11.16
N MET A 273 7.50 8.25 -11.25
CA MET A 273 6.79 8.54 -12.51
C MET A 273 7.53 9.56 -13.39
N GLY A 274 8.57 10.23 -12.86
CA GLY A 274 9.28 11.29 -13.57
C GLY A 274 8.48 12.60 -13.66
N LEU A 275 7.54 12.82 -12.75
CA LEU A 275 6.73 14.05 -12.71
C LEU A 275 7.42 15.16 -11.90
N ILE A 276 8.33 14.79 -11.02
CA ILE A 276 9.25 15.68 -10.33
C ILE A 276 10.66 15.13 -10.43
N GLU A 277 11.65 16.01 -10.47
CA GLU A 277 13.06 15.66 -10.53
C GLU A 277 13.84 16.51 -9.52
N ALA A 278 14.98 15.99 -9.06
CA ALA A 278 15.87 16.73 -8.20
C ALA A 278 16.64 17.79 -8.98
N ASP A 279 16.90 18.92 -8.34
CA ASP A 279 17.81 19.96 -8.88
C ASP A 279 19.28 19.50 -8.78
N GLU A 280 20.21 20.30 -9.29
CA GLU A 280 21.65 20.02 -9.26
C GLU A 280 22.22 19.81 -7.85
N ALA A 281 21.53 20.28 -6.82
CA ALA A 281 21.87 20.08 -5.41
C ALA A 281 21.15 18.86 -4.79
N GLY A 282 20.47 18.06 -5.59
CA GLY A 282 19.72 16.89 -5.14
C GLY A 282 18.42 17.24 -4.40
N ARG A 283 17.87 18.45 -4.52
CA ARG A 283 16.66 18.88 -3.82
C ARG A 283 15.43 18.67 -4.69
N LEU A 284 14.42 18.00 -4.16
CA LEU A 284 13.16 17.80 -4.85
C LEU A 284 12.23 19.03 -4.71
N PRO A 285 11.43 19.38 -5.72
CA PRO A 285 10.38 20.39 -5.63
C PRO A 285 9.16 19.82 -4.90
N LEU A 286 9.37 19.18 -3.77
CA LEU A 286 8.37 18.54 -2.95
C LEU A 286 8.69 18.78 -1.48
N PHE A 287 7.70 19.24 -0.75
CA PHE A 287 7.85 19.62 0.65
C PHE A 287 6.80 18.93 1.51
N ARG A 288 7.13 18.75 2.78
CA ARG A 288 6.25 18.19 3.81
C ARG A 288 5.90 19.30 4.80
N TYR A 289 4.63 19.42 5.08
CA TYR A 289 4.14 20.19 6.22
C TYR A 289 3.91 19.22 7.40
N CYS A 290 4.56 19.50 8.52
CA CYS A 290 4.62 18.63 9.70
C CYS A 290 4.08 19.34 10.94
N HIS A 291 2.99 20.08 10.80
CA HIS A 291 2.24 20.74 11.86
C HIS A 291 0.75 20.47 11.66
N ASP A 292 -0.08 20.78 12.66
CA ASP A 292 -1.51 20.63 12.56
C ASP A 292 -2.10 21.53 11.46
N LEU A 293 -3.06 20.99 10.72
CA LEU A 293 -3.85 21.79 9.79
C LEU A 293 -5.00 22.52 10.54
N GLU A 294 -5.19 23.79 10.28
CA GLU A 294 -6.34 24.52 10.77
C GLU A 294 -7.51 24.44 9.77
N ASN A 295 -8.61 23.83 10.21
CA ASN A 295 -9.76 23.58 9.33
C ASN A 295 -9.37 22.84 8.03
N GLY A 296 -8.40 21.92 8.10
CA GLY A 296 -7.89 21.15 6.97
C GLY A 296 -6.99 21.95 6.01
N LYS A 297 -6.48 23.10 6.43
CA LYS A 297 -5.59 23.96 5.63
C LYS A 297 -4.32 24.29 6.41
N VAL A 298 -3.26 24.50 5.66
CA VAL A 298 -2.00 25.07 6.18
C VAL A 298 -2.29 26.50 6.61
N PRO A 299 -2.07 26.86 7.90
CA PRO A 299 -2.22 28.23 8.35
C PRO A 299 -1.17 29.12 7.66
N LEU A 300 -1.56 30.31 7.26
CA LEU A 300 -0.63 31.35 6.85
C LEU A 300 -0.44 32.28 8.03
N GLU A 301 0.81 32.52 8.39
CA GLU A 301 1.11 33.59 9.34
C GLU A 301 0.65 34.92 8.74
N ALA A 302 -0.09 35.68 9.57
CA ALA A 302 -0.69 36.97 9.16
C ALA A 302 0.36 38.09 9.12
#